data_59022d464f3bde56579dbb931c0523d7
#
_entry.id   59022d464f3bde56579dbb931c0523d7
#
_cell.length_a   1.000
_cell.length_b   1.000
_cell.length_c   1.000
_cell.angle_alpha   90.00
_cell.angle_beta   90.00
_cell.angle_gamma   90.00
#
_symmetry.space_group_name_H-M   'P 1'
#
loop_
_entity.id
_entity.type
_entity.pdbx_description
1 polymer ?
#
loop_
_entity_poly.entity_id
_entity_poly.type
_entity_poly.pdbx_seq_one_letter_code
_entity_poly.pdbx_strand_id
1 'polypeptide(L)'
;TPVYLELRSFSLSGKQICHCSGALSARDAFPGIEETGALGLSIHPLFPVSSRYDSYRELADAFFCLEGEKSAIPAWKTQLECCGCTVQTIDAEVKPLYHAACATASNLVCALVQQSIDELTRCGFSQEDALRALTPLIRSNTARLLAVGPTEALTGPVERNDCETVKKHLACLTEGNERALYTAATRKLIE
;
A
#
# COMPACT_ATOMS: atom_id res chain seq x y z
N THR A 1 14.84 -15.88 -6.44
CA THR A 1 15.09 -14.73 -7.34
C THR A 1 16.43 -14.90 -8.04
N PRO A 2 16.68 -14.33 -9.24
CA PRO A 2 17.97 -14.43 -9.92
C PRO A 2 19.14 -14.02 -9.04
N VAL A 3 19.02 -12.90 -8.33
CA VAL A 3 20.06 -12.40 -7.39
C VAL A 3 20.37 -13.41 -6.29
N TYR A 4 19.37 -14.09 -5.74
CA TYR A 4 19.59 -15.11 -4.72
C TYR A 4 20.35 -16.33 -5.27
N LEU A 5 20.04 -16.74 -6.51
CA LEU A 5 20.75 -17.84 -7.16
C LEU A 5 22.23 -17.52 -7.36
N GLU A 6 22.57 -16.30 -7.70
CA GLU A 6 23.96 -15.84 -7.76
C GLU A 6 24.61 -15.81 -6.38
N LEU A 7 23.90 -15.35 -5.34
CA LEU A 7 24.40 -15.34 -3.97
C LEU A 7 24.74 -16.75 -3.45
N ARG A 8 24.00 -17.77 -3.86
CA ARG A 8 24.28 -19.18 -3.48
C ARG A 8 25.64 -19.70 -3.94
N SER A 9 26.31 -19.05 -4.89
CA SER A 9 27.68 -19.39 -5.28
C SER A 9 28.74 -18.99 -4.25
N PHE A 10 28.35 -18.16 -3.25
CA PHE A 10 29.21 -17.74 -2.15
C PHE A 10 28.88 -18.51 -0.86
N SER A 11 29.80 -18.48 0.11
CA SER A 11 29.51 -19.00 1.44
C SER A 11 28.53 -18.10 2.17
N LEU A 12 27.33 -18.60 2.43
CA LEU A 12 26.25 -17.87 3.10
C LEU A 12 26.09 -18.25 4.58
N SER A 13 26.85 -19.24 5.06
CA SER A 13 26.77 -19.72 6.44
C SER A 13 26.91 -18.59 7.46
N GLY A 14 25.98 -18.53 8.42
CA GLY A 14 25.91 -17.48 9.45
C GLY A 14 25.51 -16.10 8.95
N LYS A 15 25.14 -15.95 7.67
CA LYS A 15 24.65 -14.66 7.12
C LYS A 15 23.15 -14.51 7.31
N GLN A 16 22.70 -13.27 7.34
CA GLN A 16 21.29 -12.93 7.26
C GLN A 16 21.05 -12.25 5.92
N ILE A 17 20.12 -12.79 5.14
CA ILE A 17 19.80 -12.31 3.81
C ILE A 17 18.36 -11.78 3.85
N CYS A 18 18.17 -10.54 3.45
CA CYS A 18 16.87 -9.93 3.45
C CYS A 18 16.50 -9.37 2.06
N HIS A 19 15.20 -9.26 1.84
CA HIS A 19 14.60 -8.53 0.72
C HIS A 19 13.54 -7.55 1.22
N CYS A 20 13.19 -6.56 0.38
CA CYS A 20 12.22 -5.51 0.69
C CYS A 20 10.89 -5.67 -0.05
N SER A 21 10.57 -6.86 -0.59
CA SER A 21 9.28 -7.09 -1.25
C SER A 21 8.14 -7.17 -0.24
N GLY A 22 7.04 -6.44 -0.48
CA GLY A 22 5.82 -6.54 0.31
C GLY A 22 5.02 -7.82 0.05
N ALA A 23 5.12 -8.38 -1.17
CA ALA A 23 4.31 -9.53 -1.59
C ALA A 23 4.98 -10.90 -1.35
N LEU A 24 6.32 -10.99 -1.54
CA LEU A 24 7.05 -12.26 -1.40
C LEU A 24 7.34 -12.56 0.07
N SER A 25 7.15 -13.81 0.47
CA SER A 25 7.69 -14.30 1.74
C SER A 25 9.21 -14.54 1.65
N ALA A 26 9.90 -14.58 2.79
CA ALA A 26 11.32 -14.93 2.84
C ALA A 26 11.55 -16.34 2.26
N ARG A 27 10.66 -17.29 2.55
CA ARG A 27 10.70 -18.64 2.02
C ARG A 27 10.62 -18.68 0.50
N ASP A 28 9.71 -17.91 -0.10
CA ASP A 28 9.52 -17.87 -1.55
C ASP A 28 10.64 -17.09 -2.27
N ALA A 29 11.20 -16.08 -1.60
CA ALA A 29 12.31 -15.30 -2.12
C ALA A 29 13.64 -16.08 -2.10
N PHE A 30 13.84 -16.94 -1.10
CA PHE A 30 15.08 -17.64 -0.81
C PHE A 30 14.87 -19.15 -0.65
N PRO A 31 14.40 -19.87 -1.69
CA PRO A 31 14.14 -21.30 -1.60
C PRO A 31 15.42 -22.08 -1.26
N GLY A 32 15.34 -22.96 -0.25
CA GLY A 32 16.48 -23.77 0.21
C GLY A 32 17.55 -22.98 0.97
N ILE A 33 17.22 -21.83 1.55
CA ILE A 33 18.19 -21.00 2.29
C ILE A 33 18.72 -21.72 3.53
N GLU A 34 17.94 -22.57 4.16
CA GLU A 34 18.29 -23.38 5.31
C GLU A 34 19.46 -24.31 5.03
N GLU A 35 19.60 -24.81 3.79
CA GLU A 35 20.71 -25.65 3.36
C GLU A 35 22.05 -24.90 3.33
N THR A 36 22.02 -23.58 3.24
CA THR A 36 23.20 -22.72 3.17
C THR A 36 23.71 -22.32 4.54
N GLY A 37 22.94 -22.57 5.61
CA GLY A 37 23.22 -22.07 6.95
C GLY A 37 23.01 -20.56 7.13
N ALA A 38 22.32 -19.92 6.18
CA ALA A 38 21.89 -18.51 6.28
C ALA A 38 20.45 -18.40 6.79
N LEU A 39 20.09 -17.22 7.29
CA LEU A 39 18.74 -16.88 7.72
C LEU A 39 18.08 -15.93 6.72
N GLY A 40 16.87 -16.27 6.28
CA GLY A 40 16.08 -15.48 5.33
C GLY A 40 15.06 -14.57 6.01
N LEU A 41 14.99 -13.33 5.56
CA LEU A 41 14.08 -12.31 6.10
C LEU A 41 13.46 -11.46 4.99
N SER A 42 12.24 -11.03 5.23
CA SER A 42 11.61 -9.92 4.53
C SER A 42 11.54 -8.71 5.46
N ILE A 43 12.02 -7.57 5.00
CA ILE A 43 12.01 -6.28 5.72
C ILE A 43 11.38 -5.27 4.78
N HIS A 44 10.04 -5.17 4.81
CA HIS A 44 9.30 -4.33 3.87
C HIS A 44 8.96 -2.98 4.50
N PRO A 45 9.43 -1.85 3.96
CA PRO A 45 8.97 -0.53 4.37
C PRO A 45 7.58 -0.28 3.78
N LEU A 46 6.60 0.12 4.63
CA LEU A 46 5.30 0.62 4.18
C LEU A 46 5.48 2.07 3.74
N PHE A 47 6.15 2.25 2.63
CA PHE A 47 6.50 3.57 2.11
C PHE A 47 6.54 3.52 0.57
N PRO A 48 5.97 4.53 -0.13
CA PRO A 48 6.06 4.61 -1.57
C PRO A 48 7.47 5.04 -1.99
N VAL A 49 8.30 4.08 -2.44
CA VAL A 49 9.64 4.36 -2.94
C VAL A 49 9.54 4.96 -4.34
N SER A 50 9.54 6.28 -4.43
CA SER A 50 9.40 7.05 -5.68
C SER A 50 10.74 7.31 -6.37
N SER A 51 11.85 7.33 -5.61
CA SER A 51 13.20 7.56 -6.13
C SER A 51 14.14 6.44 -5.70
N ARG A 52 14.91 5.93 -6.66
CA ARG A 52 15.92 4.90 -6.39
C ARG A 52 17.05 5.39 -5.46
N TYR A 53 17.33 6.69 -5.48
CA TYR A 53 18.50 7.25 -4.82
C TYR A 53 18.20 8.16 -3.64
N ASP A 54 16.97 8.68 -3.52
CA ASP A 54 16.62 9.72 -2.55
C ASP A 54 15.55 9.31 -1.53
N SER A 55 14.72 8.30 -1.82
CA SER A 55 13.60 7.90 -0.93
C SER A 55 14.07 7.43 0.45
N TYR A 56 15.33 7.04 0.61
CA TYR A 56 15.88 6.65 1.91
C TYR A 56 15.84 7.79 2.95
N ARG A 57 15.85 9.05 2.51
CA ARG A 57 15.81 10.24 3.37
C ARG A 57 14.46 10.42 4.07
N GLU A 58 13.43 9.81 3.51
CA GLU A 58 12.05 9.89 3.98
C GLU A 58 11.63 8.65 4.79
N LEU A 59 12.56 7.68 4.96
CA LEU A 59 12.29 6.43 5.68
C LEU A 59 12.46 6.54 7.20
N ALA A 60 12.88 7.68 7.74
CA ALA A 60 13.16 7.85 9.17
C ALA A 60 11.96 7.51 10.06
N ASP A 61 10.73 7.83 9.58
CA ASP A 61 9.48 7.57 10.30
C ASP A 61 8.67 6.42 9.65
N ALA A 62 9.31 5.62 8.80
CA ALA A 62 8.61 4.56 8.09
C ALA A 62 8.17 3.44 9.04
N PHE A 63 7.00 2.87 8.74
CA PHE A 63 6.55 1.64 9.36
C PHE A 63 7.16 0.45 8.62
N PHE A 64 7.82 -0.46 9.33
CA PHE A 64 8.40 -1.66 8.73
C PHE A 64 7.63 -2.91 9.09
N CYS A 65 7.46 -3.79 8.13
CA CYS A 65 6.88 -5.11 8.33
C CYS A 65 7.97 -6.18 8.17
N LEU A 66 8.18 -6.97 9.23
CA LEU A 66 9.15 -8.06 9.27
C LEU A 66 8.44 -9.42 9.11
N GLU A 67 9.07 -10.32 8.35
CA GLU A 67 8.65 -11.71 8.20
C GLU A 67 9.90 -12.57 7.91
N GLY A 68 9.88 -13.85 8.28
CA GLY A 68 10.95 -14.80 8.00
C GLY A 68 11.46 -15.54 9.24
N GLU A 69 12.76 -15.78 9.29
CA GLU A 69 13.37 -16.60 10.34
C GLU A 69 13.19 -15.99 11.74
N LYS A 70 12.45 -16.70 12.59
CA LYS A 70 12.03 -16.24 13.91
C LYS A 70 13.18 -15.88 14.85
N SER A 71 14.31 -16.58 14.70
CA SER A 71 15.50 -16.34 15.54
C SER A 71 16.18 -15.00 15.24
N ALA A 72 16.03 -14.46 14.03
CA ALA A 72 16.64 -13.20 13.62
C ALA A 72 15.73 -11.97 13.82
N ILE A 73 14.41 -12.15 13.85
CA ILE A 73 13.42 -11.07 13.94
C ILE A 73 13.66 -10.13 15.15
N PRO A 74 13.92 -10.61 16.39
CA PRO A 74 14.09 -9.72 17.54
C PRO A 74 15.25 -8.73 17.37
N ALA A 75 16.36 -9.17 16.80
CA ALA A 75 17.52 -8.32 16.59
C ALA A 75 17.23 -7.22 15.55
N TRP A 76 16.59 -7.58 14.42
CA TRP A 76 16.20 -6.61 13.41
C TRP A 76 15.14 -5.63 13.89
N LYS A 77 14.17 -6.11 14.66
CA LYS A 77 13.17 -5.23 15.28
C LYS A 77 13.84 -4.18 16.16
N THR A 78 14.71 -4.59 17.07
CA THR A 78 15.46 -3.67 17.94
C THR A 78 16.29 -2.67 17.15
N GLN A 79 16.99 -3.09 16.08
CA GLN A 79 17.79 -2.19 15.26
C GLN A 79 16.96 -1.12 14.55
N LEU A 80 15.83 -1.51 13.95
CA LEU A 80 14.93 -0.57 13.27
C LEU A 80 14.27 0.40 14.27
N GLU A 81 13.84 -0.09 15.44
CA GLU A 81 13.27 0.75 16.50
C GLU A 81 14.30 1.75 17.06
N CYS A 82 15.58 1.36 17.17
CA CYS A 82 16.66 2.29 17.52
C CYS A 82 16.91 3.38 16.47
N CYS A 83 16.52 3.12 15.21
CA CYS A 83 16.54 4.12 14.14
C CYS A 83 15.28 5.00 14.10
N GLY A 84 14.36 4.87 15.05
CA GLY A 84 13.11 5.62 15.09
C GLY A 84 11.95 4.98 14.33
N CYS A 85 12.16 3.83 13.69
CA CYS A 85 11.12 3.18 12.88
C CYS A 85 10.12 2.41 13.75
N THR A 86 8.86 2.38 13.34
CA THR A 86 7.85 1.47 13.91
C THR A 86 7.91 0.13 13.21
N VAL A 87 7.78 -0.97 13.96
CA VAL A 87 7.97 -2.32 13.43
C VAL A 87 6.82 -3.25 13.83
N GLN A 88 6.26 -3.95 12.85
CA GLN A 88 5.30 -5.04 13.02
C GLN A 88 5.85 -6.33 12.43
N THR A 89 5.63 -7.45 13.11
CA THR A 89 5.94 -8.78 12.59
C THR A 89 4.65 -9.46 12.12
N ILE A 90 4.72 -10.16 10.98
CA ILE A 90 3.64 -10.99 10.45
C ILE A 90 4.16 -12.37 10.07
N ASP A 91 3.23 -13.32 9.93
CA ASP A 91 3.53 -14.65 9.39
C ASP A 91 3.52 -14.61 7.85
N ALA A 92 4.25 -15.55 7.24
CA ALA A 92 4.38 -15.65 5.78
C ALA A 92 3.03 -15.82 5.07
N GLU A 93 2.11 -16.57 5.69
CA GLU A 93 0.80 -16.92 5.15
C GLU A 93 -0.12 -15.71 4.97
N VAL A 94 0.00 -14.68 5.81
CA VAL A 94 -0.83 -13.46 5.70
C VAL A 94 -0.20 -12.38 4.84
N LYS A 95 1.01 -12.58 4.35
CA LYS A 95 1.76 -11.58 3.57
C LYS A 95 1.04 -11.13 2.28
N PRO A 96 0.35 -12.00 1.52
CA PRO A 96 -0.44 -11.56 0.37
C PRO A 96 -1.59 -10.62 0.77
N LEU A 97 -2.30 -10.87 1.86
CA LEU A 97 -3.36 -10.01 2.37
C LEU A 97 -2.79 -8.67 2.87
N TYR A 98 -1.69 -8.73 3.61
CA TYR A 98 -0.96 -7.53 4.03
C TYR A 98 -0.58 -6.65 2.84
N HIS A 99 0.00 -7.21 1.77
CA HIS A 99 0.38 -6.44 0.59
C HIS A 99 -0.84 -5.92 -0.18
N ALA A 100 -1.93 -6.68 -0.24
CA ALA A 100 -3.19 -6.21 -0.81
C ALA A 100 -3.72 -4.98 -0.05
N ALA A 101 -3.63 -4.95 1.29
CA ALA A 101 -4.00 -3.77 2.08
C ALA A 101 -3.13 -2.55 1.74
N CYS A 102 -1.80 -2.74 1.59
CA CYS A 102 -0.90 -1.67 1.17
C CYS A 102 -1.26 -1.14 -0.23
N ALA A 103 -1.53 -2.04 -1.18
CA ALA A 103 -1.93 -1.68 -2.53
C ALA A 103 -3.28 -0.93 -2.54
N THR A 104 -4.23 -1.35 -1.72
CA THR A 104 -5.54 -0.67 -1.58
C THR A 104 -5.36 0.76 -1.09
N ALA A 105 -4.53 0.98 -0.08
CA ALA A 105 -4.31 2.31 0.51
C ALA A 105 -3.42 3.23 -0.35
N SER A 106 -2.70 2.72 -1.34
CA SER A 106 -1.75 3.47 -2.16
C SER A 106 -2.10 3.39 -3.65
N ASN A 107 -1.81 2.26 -4.29
CA ASN A 107 -1.94 2.11 -5.74
C ASN A 107 -3.38 2.28 -6.23
N LEU A 108 -4.39 1.75 -5.50
CA LEU A 108 -5.78 1.86 -5.92
C LEU A 108 -6.34 3.28 -5.74
N VAL A 109 -5.75 4.10 -4.87
CA VAL A 109 -6.09 5.54 -4.80
C VAL A 109 -5.79 6.24 -6.12
N CYS A 110 -4.70 5.86 -6.81
CA CYS A 110 -4.41 6.41 -8.14
C CYS A 110 -5.52 6.10 -9.15
N ALA A 111 -6.13 4.91 -9.09
CA ALA A 111 -7.24 4.56 -9.97
C ALA A 111 -8.50 5.39 -9.67
N LEU A 112 -8.81 5.64 -8.39
CA LEU A 112 -9.93 6.51 -7.99
C LEU A 112 -9.73 7.96 -8.47
N VAL A 113 -8.51 8.49 -8.33
CA VAL A 113 -8.19 9.84 -8.81
C VAL A 113 -8.25 9.91 -10.33
N GLN A 114 -7.74 8.90 -11.05
CA GLN A 114 -7.82 8.87 -12.51
C GLN A 114 -9.27 8.82 -12.99
N GLN A 115 -10.11 7.98 -12.40
CA GLN A 115 -11.55 7.96 -12.73
C GLN A 115 -12.19 9.34 -12.52
N SER A 116 -11.88 10.01 -11.41
CA SER A 116 -12.42 11.35 -11.14
C SER A 116 -11.96 12.41 -12.17
N ILE A 117 -10.72 12.30 -12.66
CA ILE A 117 -10.21 13.14 -13.75
C ILE A 117 -10.97 12.87 -15.04
N ASP A 118 -11.20 11.60 -15.39
CA ASP A 118 -11.93 11.20 -16.60
C ASP A 118 -13.39 11.68 -16.56
N GLU A 119 -14.04 11.59 -15.39
CA GLU A 119 -15.40 12.12 -15.17
C GLU A 119 -15.45 13.63 -15.35
N LEU A 120 -14.53 14.40 -14.77
CA LEU A 120 -14.45 15.86 -14.94
C LEU A 120 -14.13 16.25 -16.39
N THR A 121 -13.34 15.46 -17.09
CA THR A 121 -13.03 15.69 -18.52
C THR A 121 -14.32 15.60 -19.35
N ARG A 122 -15.21 14.67 -19.05
CA ARG A 122 -16.54 14.60 -19.66
C ARG A 122 -17.44 15.79 -19.29
N CYS A 123 -17.15 16.44 -18.17
CA CYS A 123 -17.83 17.70 -17.81
C CYS A 123 -17.22 18.93 -18.49
N GLY A 124 -16.19 18.76 -19.36
CA GLY A 124 -15.58 19.86 -20.13
C GLY A 124 -14.29 20.43 -19.55
N PHE A 125 -13.74 19.81 -18.51
CA PHE A 125 -12.43 20.21 -17.99
C PHE A 125 -11.31 19.64 -18.89
N SER A 126 -10.17 20.35 -18.98
CA SER A 126 -8.93 19.72 -19.42
C SER A 126 -8.43 18.74 -18.35
N GLN A 127 -7.60 17.76 -18.71
CA GLN A 127 -7.02 16.84 -17.72
C GLN A 127 -6.20 17.59 -16.64
N GLU A 128 -5.46 18.63 -17.06
CA GLU A 128 -4.68 19.46 -16.16
C GLU A 128 -5.59 20.24 -15.18
N ASP A 129 -6.66 20.87 -15.69
CA ASP A 129 -7.61 21.60 -14.86
C ASP A 129 -8.39 20.66 -13.94
N ALA A 130 -8.75 19.45 -14.38
CA ALA A 130 -9.41 18.45 -13.57
C ALA A 130 -8.54 18.07 -12.37
N LEU A 131 -7.28 17.73 -12.59
CA LEU A 131 -6.34 17.41 -11.49
C LEU A 131 -6.14 18.62 -10.56
N ARG A 132 -5.99 19.83 -11.12
CA ARG A 132 -5.85 21.06 -10.33
C ARG A 132 -7.07 21.34 -9.45
N ALA A 133 -8.28 21.12 -9.98
CA ALA A 133 -9.52 21.27 -9.23
C ALA A 133 -9.69 20.22 -8.12
N LEU A 134 -9.33 18.96 -8.40
CA LEU A 134 -9.41 17.87 -7.43
C LEU A 134 -8.35 17.95 -6.32
N THR A 135 -7.19 18.57 -6.57
CA THR A 135 -6.07 18.61 -5.63
C THR A 135 -6.47 19.13 -4.23
N PRO A 136 -7.15 20.29 -4.05
CA PRO A 136 -7.54 20.75 -2.72
C PRO A 136 -8.57 19.81 -2.07
N LEU A 137 -9.48 19.22 -2.83
CA LEU A 137 -10.47 18.27 -2.33
C LEU A 137 -9.79 17.00 -1.79
N ILE A 138 -8.90 16.39 -2.57
CA ILE A 138 -8.16 15.20 -2.18
C ILE A 138 -7.31 15.47 -0.95
N ARG A 139 -6.56 16.58 -0.94
CA ARG A 139 -5.69 16.97 0.18
C ARG A 139 -6.47 17.15 1.47
N SER A 140 -7.57 17.90 1.43
CA SER A 140 -8.40 18.17 2.60
C SER A 140 -9.07 16.90 3.14
N ASN A 141 -9.62 16.07 2.24
CA ASN A 141 -10.24 14.80 2.62
C ASN A 141 -9.23 13.84 3.23
N THR A 142 -8.06 13.69 2.59
CA THR A 142 -7.00 12.81 3.11
C THR A 142 -6.47 13.29 4.46
N ALA A 143 -6.25 14.60 4.63
CA ALA A 143 -5.83 15.15 5.91
C ALA A 143 -6.85 14.84 7.03
N ARG A 144 -8.14 15.02 6.76
CA ARG A 144 -9.22 14.70 7.70
C ARG A 144 -9.27 13.18 7.99
N LEU A 145 -9.21 12.35 6.95
CA LEU A 145 -9.20 10.88 7.07
C LEU A 145 -8.08 10.40 8.02
N LEU A 146 -6.87 10.95 7.86
CA LEU A 146 -5.73 10.58 8.69
C LEU A 146 -5.82 11.12 10.12
N ALA A 147 -6.51 12.24 10.33
CA ALA A 147 -6.67 12.85 11.64
C ALA A 147 -7.72 12.17 12.52
N VAL A 148 -8.86 11.77 11.93
CA VAL A 148 -10.04 11.31 12.70
C VAL A 148 -10.52 9.90 12.31
N GLY A 149 -9.90 9.27 11.33
CA GLY A 149 -10.28 7.95 10.81
C GLY A 149 -11.39 8.00 9.76
N PRO A 150 -11.64 6.86 9.06
CA PRO A 150 -12.53 6.83 7.89
C PRO A 150 -14.00 7.10 8.23
N THR A 151 -14.49 6.64 9.36
CA THR A 151 -15.90 6.82 9.77
C THR A 151 -16.21 8.29 10.03
N GLU A 152 -15.41 8.96 10.85
CA GLU A 152 -15.62 10.38 11.22
C GLU A 152 -15.26 11.34 10.09
N ALA A 153 -14.42 10.90 9.14
CA ALA A 153 -14.08 11.72 7.98
C ALA A 153 -15.12 11.66 6.87
N LEU A 154 -15.97 10.63 6.85
CA LEU A 154 -16.96 10.44 5.80
C LEU A 154 -17.94 11.61 5.76
N THR A 155 -18.21 12.10 4.56
CA THR A 155 -19.19 13.16 4.26
C THR A 155 -19.90 12.82 2.95
N GLY A 156 -20.89 13.61 2.59
CA GLY A 156 -21.53 13.51 1.29
C GLY A 156 -22.82 12.67 1.30
N PRO A 157 -23.30 12.25 0.12
CA PRO A 157 -24.62 11.65 -0.01
C PRO A 157 -24.76 10.30 0.72
N VAL A 158 -23.69 9.51 0.80
CA VAL A 158 -23.72 8.21 1.49
C VAL A 158 -23.91 8.41 3.00
N GLU A 159 -23.12 9.29 3.60
CA GLU A 159 -23.23 9.60 5.04
C GLU A 159 -24.61 10.12 5.41
N ARG A 160 -25.19 10.96 4.54
CA ARG A 160 -26.55 11.56 4.76
C ARG A 160 -27.69 10.66 4.31
N ASN A 161 -27.41 9.41 3.88
CA ASN A 161 -28.42 8.49 3.32
C ASN A 161 -29.21 9.10 2.14
N ASP A 162 -28.58 9.93 1.31
CA ASP A 162 -29.18 10.57 0.13
C ASP A 162 -29.17 9.62 -1.07
N CYS A 163 -30.10 8.66 -1.06
CA CYS A 163 -30.22 7.66 -2.11
C CYS A 163 -30.53 8.27 -3.48
N GLU A 164 -31.22 9.41 -3.55
CA GLU A 164 -31.57 10.04 -4.84
C GLU A 164 -30.33 10.62 -5.54
N THR A 165 -29.44 11.22 -4.79
CA THR A 165 -28.15 11.68 -5.34
C THR A 165 -27.28 10.50 -5.80
N VAL A 166 -27.21 9.42 -5.03
CA VAL A 166 -26.46 8.20 -5.44
C VAL A 166 -27.04 7.59 -6.71
N LYS A 167 -28.37 7.50 -6.85
CA LYS A 167 -29.02 7.05 -8.10
C LYS A 167 -28.64 7.92 -9.31
N LYS A 168 -28.62 9.25 -9.14
CA LYS A 168 -28.21 10.19 -10.20
C LYS A 168 -26.75 9.95 -10.60
N HIS A 169 -25.86 9.74 -9.64
CA HIS A 169 -24.47 9.40 -9.93
C HIS A 169 -24.40 8.12 -10.78
N LEU A 170 -25.06 7.06 -10.33
CA LEU A 170 -25.06 5.78 -11.06
C LEU A 170 -25.66 5.90 -12.47
N ALA A 171 -26.63 6.80 -12.68
CA ALA A 171 -27.24 7.01 -14.00
C ALA A 171 -26.31 7.70 -15.00
N CYS A 172 -25.37 8.54 -14.57
CA CYS A 172 -24.44 9.27 -15.45
C CYS A 172 -23.09 8.57 -15.62
N LEU A 173 -22.76 7.57 -14.79
CA LEU A 173 -21.54 6.79 -14.92
C LEU A 173 -21.65 5.78 -16.07
N THR A 174 -20.55 5.62 -16.81
CA THR A 174 -20.46 4.65 -17.91
C THR A 174 -20.56 3.22 -17.36
N GLU A 175 -21.29 2.36 -18.07
CA GLU A 175 -21.34 0.95 -17.71
C GLU A 175 -19.96 0.27 -17.84
N GLY A 176 -19.72 -0.74 -17.02
CA GLY A 176 -18.43 -1.42 -16.93
C GLY A 176 -17.62 -1.00 -15.70
N ASN A 177 -16.32 -0.82 -15.87
CA ASN A 177 -15.39 -0.63 -14.75
C ASN A 177 -15.66 0.64 -13.94
N GLU A 178 -16.06 1.73 -14.57
CA GLU A 178 -16.33 3.01 -13.91
C GLU A 178 -17.47 2.87 -12.89
N ARG A 179 -18.63 2.36 -13.35
CA ARG A 179 -19.78 2.12 -12.47
C ARG A 179 -19.50 1.02 -11.42
N ALA A 180 -18.75 -0.01 -11.81
CA ALA A 180 -18.39 -1.09 -10.90
C ALA A 180 -17.50 -0.58 -9.74
N LEU A 181 -16.48 0.23 -10.05
CA LEU A 181 -15.61 0.80 -9.04
C LEU A 181 -16.36 1.74 -8.10
N TYR A 182 -17.17 2.65 -8.63
CA TYR A 182 -18.02 3.53 -7.82
C TYR A 182 -18.95 2.73 -6.91
N THR A 183 -19.62 1.71 -7.45
CA THR A 183 -20.57 0.88 -6.69
C THR A 183 -19.87 0.10 -5.58
N ALA A 184 -18.71 -0.51 -5.87
CA ALA A 184 -17.96 -1.28 -4.89
C ALA A 184 -17.43 -0.39 -3.75
N ALA A 185 -16.87 0.77 -4.09
CA ALA A 185 -16.42 1.75 -3.09
C ALA A 185 -17.59 2.27 -2.25
N THR A 186 -18.72 2.65 -2.87
CA THR A 186 -19.91 3.12 -2.16
C THR A 186 -20.48 2.07 -1.20
N ARG A 187 -20.53 0.78 -1.60
CA ARG A 187 -20.96 -0.30 -0.72
C ARG A 187 -20.06 -0.43 0.50
N LYS A 188 -18.73 -0.32 0.29
CA LYS A 188 -17.77 -0.40 1.39
C LYS A 188 -17.90 0.74 2.41
N LEU A 189 -18.41 1.90 2.00
CA LEU A 189 -18.70 3.03 2.91
C LEU A 189 -19.95 2.78 3.78
N ILE A 190 -20.80 1.84 3.42
CA ILE A 190 -22.07 1.53 4.13
C ILE A 190 -21.88 0.38 5.15
N GLU A 191 -20.91 -0.50 4.92
CA GLU A 191 -20.53 -1.60 5.81
C GLU A 191 -19.84 -1.10 7.10
#